data_7a1f2872d25e186f3d79fb59c7e942f9
#
_entry.id   7a1f2872d25e186f3d79fb59c7e942f9
#
_cell.length_a   1.000
_cell.length_b   1.000
_cell.length_c   1.000
_cell.angle_alpha   90.00
_cell.angle_beta   90.00
_cell.angle_gamma   90.00
#
_symmetry.space_group_name_H-M   'P 1'
#
loop_
_entity.id
_entity.type
_entity.pdbx_description
1 polymer ?
#
loop_
_entity_poly.entity_id
_entity_poly.type
_entity_poly.pdbx_seq_one_letter_code
_entity_poly.pdbx_strand_id
1 'polypeptide(L)'
;MLALWLGLAYAIATMAQRESSIYLQDEKRALWCLKKLPLFQDLTHDTLARLAESVQLIEARRRFVIYLPGDPGRAVYFLSSGRVKISKVTRDGKELTLDYRAPGDLFGELCLIDGGPREEMAEAMDSSLIAEVDRNTFERLVQREGLVGYRLSKILAQRRREIENKLENLIFKDVNSKLAELLLRLGSEYGIDDSRGTLVALKITHQEMANLIGSTRETVSLTLSQFKRSGLIRTDGRKVILSDREALRALA
;
A
#
# COMPACT_ATOMS: atom_id res chain seq x y z
N MET A 1 27.75 15.40 2.36
CA MET A 1 28.22 14.40 3.33
C MET A 1 27.13 13.89 4.26
N LEU A 2 26.29 14.75 4.87
CA LEU A 2 25.18 14.29 5.75
C LEU A 2 24.14 13.38 5.05
N ALA A 3 23.79 13.66 3.79
CA ALA A 3 22.81 12.87 3.04
C ALA A 3 23.33 11.45 2.70
N LEU A 4 24.63 11.29 2.49
CA LEU A 4 25.26 9.96 2.30
C LEU A 4 25.29 9.17 3.62
N TRP A 5 25.47 9.84 4.76
CA TRP A 5 25.45 9.21 6.08
C TRP A 5 24.04 8.75 6.49
N LEU A 6 23.02 9.55 6.21
CA LEU A 6 21.62 9.18 6.45
C LEU A 6 21.19 8.00 5.56
N GLY A 7 21.62 7.99 4.29
CA GLY A 7 21.37 6.86 3.39
C GLY A 7 22.08 5.58 3.85
N LEU A 8 23.31 5.68 4.33
CA LEU A 8 24.09 4.54 4.83
C LEU A 8 23.54 4.03 6.17
N ALA A 9 23.20 4.92 7.11
CA ALA A 9 22.58 4.54 8.38
C ALA A 9 21.21 3.89 8.18
N TYR A 10 20.41 4.38 7.22
CA TYR A 10 19.12 3.77 6.86
C TYR A 10 19.31 2.40 6.20
N ALA A 11 20.30 2.26 5.31
CA ALA A 11 20.64 0.98 4.68
C ALA A 11 21.14 -0.05 5.70
N ILE A 12 21.99 0.36 6.67
CA ILE A 12 22.48 -0.52 7.74
C ILE A 12 21.34 -0.92 8.68
N ALA A 13 20.47 0.00 9.06
CA ALA A 13 19.29 -0.31 9.88
C ALA A 13 18.34 -1.28 9.15
N THR A 14 18.20 -1.14 7.83
CA THR A 14 17.37 -2.03 6.99
C THR A 14 18.01 -3.40 6.81
N MET A 15 19.33 -3.50 6.71
CA MET A 15 20.03 -4.80 6.70
C MET A 15 19.87 -5.54 8.02
N ALA A 16 20.03 -4.86 9.16
CA ALA A 16 19.80 -5.45 10.48
C ALA A 16 18.33 -5.87 10.71
N GLN A 17 17.37 -5.19 10.09
CA GLN A 17 15.95 -5.58 10.14
C GLN A 17 15.64 -6.80 9.26
N ARG A 18 16.36 -6.99 8.14
CA ARG A 18 16.22 -8.19 7.30
C ARG A 18 16.61 -9.47 8.03
N GLU A 19 17.56 -9.41 8.96
CA GLU A 19 17.94 -10.55 9.82
C GLU A 19 16.85 -10.96 10.82
N SER A 20 15.84 -10.13 11.06
CA SER A 20 14.73 -10.40 11.99
C SER A 20 13.47 -10.95 11.29
N SER A 21 13.44 -11.05 9.97
CA SER A 21 12.34 -11.68 9.23
C SER A 21 12.62 -13.16 9.04
N ILE A 22 11.59 -14.00 9.28
CA ILE A 22 11.68 -15.43 9.09
C ILE A 22 11.29 -15.73 7.65
N TYR A 23 12.26 -16.19 6.85
CA TYR A 23 12.01 -16.76 5.52
C TYR A 23 11.68 -18.24 5.68
N LEU A 24 10.49 -18.62 5.27
CA LEU A 24 10.00 -20.00 5.40
C LEU A 24 9.84 -20.63 4.02
N GLN A 25 10.46 -21.78 3.80
CA GLN A 25 10.10 -22.66 2.71
C GLN A 25 9.06 -23.67 3.23
N ASP A 26 7.80 -23.37 3.03
CA ASP A 26 6.66 -24.24 3.37
C ASP A 26 5.71 -24.28 2.17
N GLU A 27 5.89 -25.30 1.33
CA GLU A 27 5.12 -25.49 0.09
C GLU A 27 3.61 -25.60 0.35
N LYS A 28 3.20 -26.24 1.44
CA LYS A 28 1.78 -26.38 1.77
C LYS A 28 1.16 -25.03 2.12
N ARG A 29 1.89 -24.24 2.90
CA ARG A 29 1.47 -22.89 3.28
C ARG A 29 1.52 -21.94 2.09
N ALA A 30 2.57 -22.06 1.23
CA ALA A 30 2.68 -21.31 -0.01
C ALA A 30 1.50 -21.62 -0.96
N LEU A 31 1.20 -22.89 -1.18
CA LEU A 31 0.05 -23.30 -2.00
C LEU A 31 -1.27 -22.77 -1.45
N TRP A 32 -1.46 -22.79 -0.13
CA TRP A 32 -2.66 -22.24 0.50
C TRP A 32 -2.76 -20.71 0.30
N CYS A 33 -1.64 -19.98 0.40
CA CYS A 33 -1.59 -18.55 0.10
C CYS A 33 -1.96 -18.27 -1.36
N LEU A 34 -1.31 -18.98 -2.30
CA LEU A 34 -1.53 -18.80 -3.74
C LEU A 34 -2.99 -19.06 -4.16
N LYS A 35 -3.63 -20.09 -3.60
CA LYS A 35 -5.04 -20.41 -3.89
C LYS A 35 -6.03 -19.30 -3.52
N LYS A 36 -5.67 -18.41 -2.59
CA LYS A 36 -6.52 -17.29 -2.16
C LYS A 36 -6.34 -16.03 -3.01
N LEU A 37 -5.32 -16.00 -3.87
CA LEU A 37 -5.02 -14.82 -4.68
C LEU A 37 -5.95 -14.75 -5.90
N PRO A 38 -6.68 -13.64 -6.10
CA PRO A 38 -7.60 -13.49 -7.24
C PRO A 38 -6.90 -13.67 -8.60
N LEU A 39 -5.60 -13.33 -8.66
CA LEU A 39 -4.79 -13.48 -9.86
C LEU A 39 -4.71 -14.94 -10.34
N PHE A 40 -4.77 -15.92 -9.43
CA PHE A 40 -4.52 -17.34 -9.68
C PHE A 40 -5.75 -18.23 -9.57
N GLN A 41 -6.95 -17.66 -9.36
CA GLN A 41 -8.16 -18.43 -9.00
C GLN A 41 -8.56 -19.54 -9.99
N ASP A 42 -8.19 -19.42 -11.29
CA ASP A 42 -8.56 -20.41 -12.32
C ASP A 42 -7.37 -21.28 -12.76
N LEU A 43 -6.25 -21.18 -12.06
CA LEU A 43 -5.12 -22.06 -12.34
C LEU A 43 -5.38 -23.47 -11.82
N THR A 44 -4.87 -24.47 -12.55
CA THR A 44 -4.95 -25.86 -12.11
C THR A 44 -4.14 -26.09 -10.83
N HIS A 45 -4.55 -27.11 -10.08
CA HIS A 45 -3.81 -27.50 -8.86
C HIS A 45 -2.32 -27.74 -9.17
N ASP A 46 -2.01 -28.44 -10.28
CA ASP A 46 -0.64 -28.76 -10.66
C ASP A 46 0.19 -27.52 -10.99
N THR A 47 -0.40 -26.52 -11.67
CA THR A 47 0.29 -25.25 -11.94
C THR A 47 0.56 -24.49 -10.64
N LEU A 48 -0.42 -24.44 -9.71
CA LEU A 48 -0.23 -23.81 -8.40
C LEU A 48 0.77 -24.55 -7.51
N ALA A 49 0.79 -25.88 -7.54
CA ALA A 49 1.76 -26.68 -6.78
C ALA A 49 3.19 -26.42 -7.26
N ARG A 50 3.43 -26.47 -8.58
CA ARG A 50 4.74 -26.12 -9.16
C ARG A 50 5.16 -24.68 -8.86
N LEU A 51 4.23 -23.73 -8.83
CA LEU A 51 4.55 -22.37 -8.42
C LEU A 51 4.93 -22.33 -6.93
N ALA A 52 4.20 -23.06 -6.08
CA ALA A 52 4.43 -23.09 -4.62
C ALA A 52 5.83 -23.59 -4.25
N GLU A 53 6.40 -24.53 -5.02
CA GLU A 53 7.78 -25.03 -4.83
C GLU A 53 8.83 -23.90 -4.93
N SER A 54 8.53 -22.84 -5.70
CA SER A 54 9.42 -21.69 -5.93
C SER A 54 9.10 -20.48 -5.06
N VAL A 55 8.05 -20.55 -4.25
CA VAL A 55 7.62 -19.44 -3.39
C VAL A 55 8.41 -19.40 -2.09
N GLN A 56 8.92 -18.24 -1.75
CA GLN A 56 9.46 -17.95 -0.43
C GLN A 56 8.44 -17.16 0.39
N LEU A 57 8.09 -17.64 1.58
CA LEU A 57 7.21 -16.92 2.49
C LEU A 57 8.00 -16.01 3.41
N ILE A 58 7.56 -14.77 3.54
CA ILE A 58 8.15 -13.75 4.41
C ILE A 58 7.13 -13.40 5.50
N GLU A 59 7.46 -13.65 6.76
CA GLU A 59 6.74 -13.12 7.90
C GLU A 59 7.34 -11.77 8.29
N ALA A 60 6.68 -10.71 7.86
CA ALA A 60 7.11 -9.34 8.09
C ALA A 60 6.43 -8.75 9.32
N ARG A 61 7.22 -8.23 10.26
CA ARG A 61 6.70 -7.46 11.40
C ARG A 61 6.33 -6.04 10.95
N ARG A 62 5.54 -5.37 11.74
CA ARG A 62 5.23 -3.96 11.51
C ARG A 62 6.50 -3.13 11.36
N ARG A 63 6.53 -2.23 10.36
CA ARG A 63 7.67 -1.40 9.94
C ARG A 63 8.82 -2.16 9.30
N PHE A 64 8.62 -3.43 8.95
CA PHE A 64 9.61 -4.14 8.15
C PHE A 64 9.61 -3.59 6.72
N VAL A 65 10.78 -3.19 6.23
CA VAL A 65 10.97 -2.73 4.86
C VAL A 65 11.28 -3.93 3.98
N ILE A 66 10.37 -4.22 3.05
CA ILE A 66 10.44 -5.37 2.14
C ILE A 66 11.48 -5.10 1.04
N TYR A 67 11.42 -3.91 0.46
CA TYR A 67 12.42 -3.39 -0.48
C TYR A 67 12.48 -1.87 -0.46
N LEU A 68 13.62 -1.33 -0.91
CA LEU A 68 13.93 0.10 -1.03
C LEU A 68 14.12 0.51 -2.48
N PRO A 69 13.99 1.82 -2.80
CA PRO A 69 14.44 2.36 -4.07
C PRO A 69 15.92 2.03 -4.31
N GLY A 70 16.24 1.56 -5.50
CA GLY A 70 17.59 1.11 -5.89
C GLY A 70 17.85 -0.37 -5.65
N ASP A 71 17.04 -1.09 -4.88
CA ASP A 71 17.16 -2.54 -4.73
C ASP A 71 16.92 -3.25 -6.08
N PRO A 72 17.59 -4.37 -6.36
CA PRO A 72 17.37 -5.11 -7.59
C PRO A 72 15.96 -5.70 -7.65
N GLY A 73 15.28 -5.54 -8.78
CA GLY A 73 13.93 -6.03 -9.04
C GLY A 73 13.89 -7.53 -9.34
N ARG A 74 14.24 -8.39 -8.38
CA ARG A 74 14.38 -9.85 -8.58
C ARG A 74 13.14 -10.66 -8.31
N ALA A 75 12.12 -10.09 -7.69
CA ALA A 75 10.93 -10.82 -7.26
C ALA A 75 9.66 -9.97 -7.38
N VAL A 76 8.54 -10.65 -7.38
CA VAL A 76 7.17 -10.10 -7.24
C VAL A 76 6.60 -10.62 -5.95
N TYR A 77 5.81 -9.80 -5.29
CA TYR A 77 5.28 -10.10 -3.97
C TYR A 77 3.76 -10.16 -3.99
N PHE A 78 3.19 -11.09 -3.23
CA PHE A 78 1.75 -11.23 -3.02
C PHE A 78 1.44 -11.15 -1.53
N LEU A 79 0.54 -10.26 -1.16
CA LEU A 79 0.14 -10.11 0.22
C LEU A 79 -0.94 -11.14 0.59
N SER A 80 -0.62 -12.04 1.51
CA SER A 80 -1.57 -13.04 2.02
C SER A 80 -2.34 -12.54 3.24
N SER A 81 -1.69 -11.78 4.13
CA SER A 81 -2.33 -11.14 5.28
C SER A 81 -1.57 -9.90 5.71
N GLY A 82 -2.21 -8.99 6.45
CA GLY A 82 -1.64 -7.72 6.90
C GLY A 82 -1.88 -6.58 5.90
N ARG A 83 -1.04 -5.55 5.94
CA ARG A 83 -1.07 -4.40 5.02
C ARG A 83 0.35 -3.96 4.69
N VAL A 84 0.56 -3.55 3.44
CA VAL A 84 1.85 -3.02 2.96
C VAL A 84 1.62 -1.62 2.38
N LYS A 85 2.43 -0.66 2.78
CA LYS A 85 2.47 0.69 2.23
C LYS A 85 3.48 0.75 1.09
N ILE A 86 3.08 1.31 -0.03
CA ILE A 86 3.95 1.63 -1.16
C ILE A 86 4.16 3.13 -1.19
N SER A 87 5.41 3.57 -1.21
CA SER A 87 5.76 4.99 -1.18
C SER A 87 6.97 5.33 -2.04
N LYS A 88 7.00 6.56 -2.54
CA LYS A 88 8.21 7.18 -3.11
C LYS A 88 8.91 7.98 -2.02
N VAL A 89 10.23 7.85 -1.97
CA VAL A 89 11.07 8.61 -1.04
C VAL A 89 12.01 9.47 -1.86
N THR A 90 12.00 10.77 -1.60
CA THR A 90 12.89 11.73 -2.27
C THR A 90 14.27 11.71 -1.63
N ARG A 91 15.28 12.25 -2.32
CA ARG A 91 16.68 12.31 -1.81
C ARG A 91 16.83 13.12 -0.52
N ASP A 92 15.93 14.05 -0.26
CA ASP A 92 15.84 14.85 0.98
C ASP A 92 14.99 14.19 2.08
N GLY A 93 14.59 12.93 1.86
CA GLY A 93 13.90 12.10 2.86
C GLY A 93 12.40 12.36 2.97
N LYS A 94 11.79 13.15 2.08
CA LYS A 94 10.33 13.28 2.05
C LYS A 94 9.70 12.03 1.48
N GLU A 95 8.64 11.57 2.12
CA GLU A 95 7.88 10.39 1.72
C GLU A 95 6.54 10.80 1.14
N LEU A 96 6.21 10.25 -0.03
CA LEU A 96 4.89 10.31 -0.64
C LEU A 96 4.29 8.91 -0.68
N THR A 97 3.23 8.69 0.06
CA THR A 97 2.48 7.43 -0.01
C THR A 97 1.74 7.35 -1.34
N LEU A 98 2.09 6.34 -2.13
CA LEU A 98 1.42 6.09 -3.40
C LEU A 98 0.15 5.29 -3.19
N ASP A 99 0.24 4.21 -2.38
CA ASP A 99 -0.87 3.30 -2.16
C ASP A 99 -0.65 2.37 -0.95
N TYR A 100 -1.74 1.68 -0.56
CA TYR A 100 -1.72 0.59 0.40
C TYR A 100 -2.16 -0.70 -0.28
N ARG A 101 -1.46 -1.80 0.03
CA ARG A 101 -1.81 -3.15 -0.43
C ARG A 101 -2.55 -3.90 0.66
N ALA A 102 -3.63 -4.55 0.26
CA ALA A 102 -4.47 -5.41 1.09
C ALA A 102 -4.23 -6.90 0.76
N PRO A 103 -4.69 -7.83 1.60
CA PRO A 103 -4.64 -9.26 1.28
C PRO A 103 -5.27 -9.58 -0.08
N GLY A 104 -4.53 -10.32 -0.92
CA GLY A 104 -4.90 -10.61 -2.30
C GLY A 104 -4.16 -9.75 -3.33
N ASP A 105 -3.56 -8.63 -2.92
CA ASP A 105 -2.83 -7.76 -3.83
C ASP A 105 -1.43 -8.27 -4.16
N LEU A 106 -0.98 -7.94 -5.38
CA LEU A 106 0.42 -8.06 -5.78
C LEU A 106 1.11 -6.69 -5.68
N PHE A 107 2.43 -6.70 -5.46
CA PHE A 107 3.27 -5.50 -5.49
C PHE A 107 4.70 -5.83 -5.93
N GLY A 108 5.46 -4.80 -6.30
CA GLY A 108 6.79 -4.95 -6.85
C GLY A 108 6.82 -5.53 -8.27
N GLU A 109 5.71 -5.44 -9.00
CA GLU A 109 5.55 -5.98 -10.36
C GLU A 109 6.22 -5.13 -11.45
N LEU A 110 6.53 -3.87 -11.20
CA LEU A 110 7.10 -2.97 -12.21
C LEU A 110 8.41 -3.50 -12.78
N CYS A 111 9.23 -4.14 -11.96
CA CYS A 111 10.47 -4.76 -12.40
C CYS A 111 10.30 -5.89 -13.42
N LEU A 112 9.08 -6.44 -13.57
CA LEU A 112 8.79 -7.45 -14.60
C LEU A 112 8.81 -6.85 -16.00
N ILE A 113 8.45 -5.58 -16.12
CA ILE A 113 8.23 -4.90 -17.40
C ILE A 113 9.53 -4.30 -17.91
N ASP A 114 10.24 -3.57 -17.06
CA ASP A 114 11.43 -2.79 -17.44
C ASP A 114 12.76 -3.43 -17.04
N GLY A 115 12.74 -4.42 -16.13
CA GLY A 115 13.95 -5.07 -15.63
C GLY A 115 14.82 -4.17 -14.75
N GLY A 116 14.33 -2.97 -14.45
CA GLY A 116 15.03 -1.96 -13.69
C GLY A 116 15.12 -2.23 -12.19
N PRO A 117 15.85 -1.42 -11.45
CA PRO A 117 15.84 -1.43 -9.99
C PRO A 117 14.49 -0.97 -9.46
N ARG A 118 14.22 -1.25 -8.17
CA ARG A 118 13.04 -0.72 -7.48
C ARG A 118 13.04 0.81 -7.49
N GLU A 119 11.92 1.40 -7.81
CA GLU A 119 11.74 2.86 -7.76
C GLU A 119 10.98 3.34 -6.53
N GLU A 120 10.38 2.43 -5.81
CA GLU A 120 9.51 2.66 -4.68
C GLU A 120 9.96 1.87 -3.44
N MET A 121 9.50 2.27 -2.27
CA MET A 121 9.66 1.56 -1.02
C MET A 121 8.39 0.78 -0.70
N ALA A 122 8.54 -0.46 -0.21
CA ALA A 122 7.45 -1.24 0.35
C ALA A 122 7.72 -1.52 1.83
N GLU A 123 6.77 -1.13 2.70
CA GLU A 123 6.87 -1.26 4.15
C GLU A 123 5.62 -1.94 4.74
N ALA A 124 5.82 -2.95 5.57
CA ALA A 124 4.72 -3.61 6.29
C ALA A 124 4.15 -2.69 7.39
N MET A 125 2.85 -2.42 7.30
CA MET A 125 2.13 -1.57 8.27
C MET A 125 1.67 -2.34 9.50
N ASP A 126 1.48 -3.65 9.33
CA ASP A 126 1.06 -4.59 10.37
C ASP A 126 1.91 -5.86 10.25
N SER A 127 1.74 -6.82 11.18
CA SER A 127 2.26 -8.18 10.99
C SER A 127 1.65 -8.75 9.70
N SER A 128 2.50 -9.08 8.74
CA SER A 128 2.10 -9.43 7.37
C SER A 128 2.73 -10.74 6.94
N LEU A 129 1.97 -11.53 6.18
CA LEU A 129 2.46 -12.72 5.48
C LEU A 129 2.51 -12.42 3.99
N ILE A 130 3.68 -12.57 3.40
CA ILE A 130 3.96 -12.19 2.01
C ILE A 130 4.55 -13.40 1.30
N ALA A 131 4.02 -13.72 0.11
CA ALA A 131 4.58 -14.70 -0.78
C ALA A 131 5.48 -13.99 -1.79
N GLU A 132 6.77 -14.32 -1.78
CA GLU A 132 7.76 -13.84 -2.74
C GLU A 132 7.93 -14.87 -3.85
N VAL A 133 7.81 -14.43 -5.09
CA VAL A 133 7.99 -15.23 -6.30
C VAL A 133 9.13 -14.63 -7.12
N ASP A 134 10.13 -15.44 -7.47
CA ASP A 134 11.20 -15.02 -8.36
C ASP A 134 10.66 -14.49 -9.68
N ARG A 135 11.26 -13.40 -10.17
CA ARG A 135 10.87 -12.71 -11.39
C ARG A 135 10.75 -13.65 -12.59
N ASN A 136 11.79 -14.45 -12.86
CA ASN A 136 11.82 -15.31 -14.05
C ASN A 136 10.74 -16.40 -13.97
N THR A 137 10.46 -16.89 -12.76
CA THR A 137 9.40 -17.87 -12.53
C THR A 137 8.03 -17.27 -12.80
N PHE A 138 7.79 -16.05 -12.31
CA PHE A 138 6.52 -15.36 -12.56
C PHE A 138 6.36 -14.97 -14.03
N GLU A 139 7.41 -14.49 -14.70
CA GLU A 139 7.39 -14.21 -16.14
C GLU A 139 7.02 -15.46 -16.96
N ARG A 140 7.63 -16.60 -16.65
CA ARG A 140 7.28 -17.88 -17.32
C ARG A 140 5.82 -18.27 -17.08
N LEU A 141 5.30 -18.04 -15.88
CA LEU A 141 3.90 -18.29 -15.58
C LEU A 141 2.98 -17.41 -16.44
N VAL A 142 3.24 -16.09 -16.49
CA VAL A 142 2.47 -15.14 -17.30
C VAL A 142 2.49 -15.49 -18.79
N GLN A 143 3.64 -15.95 -19.31
CA GLN A 143 3.78 -16.37 -20.71
C GLN A 143 3.00 -17.65 -21.04
N ARG A 144 2.92 -18.59 -20.09
CA ARG A 144 2.21 -19.88 -20.28
C ARG A 144 0.71 -19.77 -20.02
N GLU A 145 0.32 -18.99 -19.04
CA GLU A 145 -1.05 -18.86 -18.55
C GLU A 145 -1.64 -17.51 -18.97
N GLY A 146 -2.20 -17.44 -20.18
CA GLY A 146 -2.72 -16.19 -20.75
C GLY A 146 -3.75 -15.47 -19.87
N LEU A 147 -4.53 -16.21 -19.05
CA LEU A 147 -5.47 -15.64 -18.09
C LEU A 147 -4.76 -14.86 -16.96
N VAL A 148 -3.59 -15.31 -16.52
CA VAL A 148 -2.78 -14.58 -15.53
C VAL A 148 -2.31 -13.27 -16.11
N GLY A 149 -1.80 -13.28 -17.36
CA GLY A 149 -1.39 -12.07 -18.08
C GLY A 149 -2.54 -11.09 -18.26
N TYR A 150 -3.72 -11.58 -18.66
CA TYR A 150 -4.92 -10.74 -18.80
C TYR A 150 -5.35 -10.10 -17.46
N ARG A 151 -5.36 -10.87 -16.37
CA ARG A 151 -5.70 -10.33 -15.03
C ARG A 151 -4.66 -9.34 -14.53
N LEU A 152 -3.38 -9.62 -14.75
CA LEU A 152 -2.31 -8.68 -14.45
C LEU A 152 -2.52 -7.35 -15.20
N SER A 153 -2.84 -7.40 -16.48
CA SER A 153 -3.14 -6.21 -17.29
C SER A 153 -4.33 -5.42 -16.73
N LYS A 154 -5.37 -6.09 -16.25
CA LYS A 154 -6.51 -5.43 -15.59
C LYS A 154 -6.09 -4.71 -14.31
N ILE A 155 -5.28 -5.35 -13.47
CA ILE A 155 -4.75 -4.75 -12.23
C ILE A 155 -3.93 -3.50 -12.56
N LEU A 156 -3.04 -3.57 -13.55
CA LEU A 156 -2.22 -2.44 -13.96
C LEU A 156 -3.06 -1.30 -14.55
N ALA A 157 -4.06 -1.62 -15.37
CA ALA A 157 -4.99 -0.62 -15.91
C ALA A 157 -5.82 0.07 -14.81
N GLN A 158 -6.26 -0.68 -13.80
CA GLN A 158 -6.96 -0.13 -12.65
C GLN A 158 -6.06 0.82 -11.84
N ARG A 159 -4.82 0.41 -11.54
CA ARG A 159 -3.83 1.24 -10.84
C ARG A 159 -3.50 2.53 -11.60
N ARG A 160 -3.37 2.43 -12.92
CA ARG A 160 -3.18 3.61 -13.76
C ARG A 160 -4.32 4.61 -13.59
N ARG A 161 -5.59 4.18 -13.66
CA ARG A 161 -6.75 5.05 -13.43
C ARG A 161 -6.74 5.69 -12.06
N GLU A 162 -6.36 4.94 -11.02
CA GLU A 162 -6.26 5.47 -9.66
C GLU A 162 -5.19 6.56 -9.55
N ILE A 163 -4.05 6.39 -10.24
CA ILE A 163 -3.00 7.41 -10.32
C ILE A 163 -3.50 8.64 -11.10
N GLU A 164 -4.17 8.44 -12.24
CA GLU A 164 -4.75 9.54 -13.04
C GLU A 164 -5.75 10.35 -12.20
N ASN A 165 -6.67 9.70 -11.47
CA ASN A 165 -7.60 10.36 -10.58
C ASN A 165 -6.91 11.11 -9.42
N LYS A 166 -5.86 10.51 -8.82
CA LYS A 166 -5.05 11.20 -7.80
C LYS A 166 -4.37 12.45 -8.37
N LEU A 167 -3.86 12.37 -9.59
CA LEU A 167 -3.21 13.49 -10.29
C LEU A 167 -4.21 14.62 -10.57
N GLU A 168 -5.38 14.28 -11.09
CA GLU A 168 -6.48 15.22 -11.31
C GLU A 168 -6.87 15.94 -10.02
N ASN A 169 -7.07 15.19 -8.95
CA ASN A 169 -7.34 15.73 -7.63
C ASN A 169 -6.22 16.64 -7.11
N LEU A 170 -4.94 16.30 -7.36
CA LEU A 170 -3.81 17.14 -6.97
C LEU A 170 -3.77 18.47 -7.71
N ILE A 171 -4.18 18.50 -8.96
CA ILE A 171 -4.13 19.69 -9.82
C ILE A 171 -5.36 20.60 -9.59
N PHE A 172 -6.55 20.01 -9.50
CA PHE A 172 -7.80 20.78 -9.55
C PHE A 172 -8.48 20.95 -8.18
N LYS A 173 -8.10 20.19 -7.16
CA LYS A 173 -8.72 20.31 -5.83
C LYS A 173 -7.82 21.05 -4.84
N ASP A 174 -8.41 21.92 -4.04
CA ASP A 174 -7.74 22.54 -2.90
C ASP A 174 -7.57 21.54 -1.72
N VAL A 175 -6.88 21.96 -0.67
CA VAL A 175 -6.61 21.06 0.48
C VAL A 175 -7.90 20.70 1.23
N ASN A 176 -8.89 21.60 1.25
CA ASN A 176 -10.18 21.35 1.93
C ASN A 176 -10.93 20.24 1.19
N SER A 177 -11.05 20.35 -0.14
CA SER A 177 -11.69 19.34 -0.98
C SER A 177 -10.99 17.98 -0.89
N LYS A 178 -9.66 17.96 -0.99
CA LYS A 178 -8.86 16.72 -0.87
C LYS A 178 -9.05 16.03 0.48
N LEU A 179 -9.07 16.82 1.56
CA LEU A 179 -9.24 16.27 2.91
C LEU A 179 -10.67 15.80 3.15
N ALA A 180 -11.67 16.52 2.66
CA ALA A 180 -13.08 16.10 2.72
C ALA A 180 -13.29 14.77 2.00
N GLU A 181 -12.77 14.63 0.78
CA GLU A 181 -12.83 13.39 0.00
C GLU A 181 -12.14 12.21 0.71
N LEU A 182 -10.93 12.43 1.25
CA LEU A 182 -10.22 11.42 2.03
C LEU A 182 -11.06 10.95 3.22
N LEU A 183 -11.64 11.87 3.99
CA LEU A 183 -12.45 11.55 5.15
C LEU A 183 -13.72 10.79 4.76
N LEU A 184 -14.41 11.19 3.68
CA LEU A 184 -15.58 10.47 3.17
C LEU A 184 -15.25 9.05 2.72
N ARG A 185 -14.12 8.84 2.04
CA ARG A 185 -13.63 7.52 1.64
C ARG A 185 -13.33 6.66 2.86
N LEU A 186 -12.58 7.17 3.83
CA LEU A 186 -12.31 6.45 5.07
C LEU A 186 -13.58 6.12 5.86
N GLY A 187 -14.56 7.01 5.83
CA GLY A 187 -15.89 6.77 6.43
C GLY A 187 -16.68 5.69 5.70
N SER A 188 -16.49 5.50 4.39
CA SER A 188 -17.13 4.43 3.63
C SER A 188 -16.45 3.07 3.82
N GLU A 189 -15.13 3.04 3.93
CA GLU A 189 -14.34 1.81 4.05
C GLU A 189 -14.23 1.30 5.49
N TYR A 190 -14.13 2.22 6.47
CA TYR A 190 -13.84 1.92 7.88
C TYR A 190 -14.83 2.57 8.83
N GLY A 191 -15.98 3.02 8.34
CA GLY A 191 -16.99 3.69 9.14
C GLY A 191 -17.81 2.73 10.00
N ILE A 192 -18.12 3.17 11.21
CA ILE A 192 -19.06 2.52 12.12
C ILE A 192 -20.10 3.56 12.48
N ASP A 193 -21.38 3.18 12.46
CA ASP A 193 -22.45 4.09 12.85
C ASP A 193 -22.32 4.47 14.33
N ASP A 194 -22.36 5.77 14.61
CA ASP A 194 -22.29 6.38 15.94
C ASP A 194 -23.44 7.40 16.07
N SER A 195 -23.95 7.61 17.27
CA SER A 195 -25.05 8.58 17.53
C SER A 195 -24.68 10.01 17.12
N ARG A 196 -23.42 10.32 16.92
CA ARG A 196 -22.87 11.62 16.53
C ARG A 196 -22.53 11.71 15.03
N GLY A 197 -22.74 10.62 14.25
CA GLY A 197 -22.39 10.50 12.84
C GLY A 197 -21.66 9.20 12.53
N THR A 198 -20.78 9.19 11.52
CA THR A 198 -19.99 8.02 11.15
C THR A 198 -18.61 8.09 11.80
N LEU A 199 -18.32 7.19 12.74
CA LEU A 199 -17.00 7.05 13.37
C LEU A 199 -16.04 6.30 12.42
N VAL A 200 -14.95 6.93 12.03
CA VAL A 200 -13.86 6.27 11.30
C VAL A 200 -13.05 5.43 12.29
N ALA A 201 -13.18 4.11 12.20
CA ALA A 201 -12.52 3.16 13.12
C ALA A 201 -11.01 3.09 12.91
N LEU A 202 -10.52 3.47 11.72
CA LEU A 202 -9.10 3.48 11.40
C LEU A 202 -8.38 4.60 12.18
N LYS A 203 -7.31 4.23 12.90
CA LYS A 203 -6.40 5.20 13.52
C LYS A 203 -5.43 5.72 12.47
N ILE A 204 -5.64 6.94 12.00
CA ILE A 204 -4.79 7.61 11.02
C ILE A 204 -4.25 8.92 11.62
N THR A 205 -2.97 9.18 11.46
CA THR A 205 -2.32 10.41 11.94
C THR A 205 -2.48 11.55 10.93
N HIS A 206 -2.34 12.80 11.38
CA HIS A 206 -2.34 13.97 10.49
C HIS A 206 -1.21 13.89 9.46
N GLN A 207 -0.07 13.30 9.80
CA GLN A 207 1.03 13.09 8.85
C GLN A 207 0.66 12.08 7.76
N GLU A 208 0.00 10.98 8.11
CA GLU A 208 -0.47 10.01 7.13
C GLU A 208 -1.55 10.60 6.23
N MET A 209 -2.49 11.41 6.77
CA MET A 209 -3.46 12.15 5.95
C MET A 209 -2.76 13.12 4.99
N ALA A 210 -1.75 13.87 5.49
CA ALA A 210 -0.98 14.80 4.67
C ALA A 210 -0.27 14.10 3.51
N ASN A 211 0.37 12.95 3.79
CA ASN A 211 1.02 12.13 2.77
C ASN A 211 0.03 11.62 1.71
N LEU A 212 -1.20 11.25 2.14
CA LEU A 212 -2.24 10.75 1.23
C LEU A 212 -2.82 11.81 0.30
N ILE A 213 -2.90 13.08 0.76
CA ILE A 213 -3.48 14.18 -0.04
C ILE A 213 -2.42 15.09 -0.68
N GLY A 214 -1.12 14.78 -0.52
CA GLY A 214 -0.02 15.59 -1.04
C GLY A 214 0.06 16.98 -0.40
N SER A 215 -0.05 17.07 0.94
CA SER A 215 -0.01 18.32 1.71
C SER A 215 0.96 18.21 2.88
N THR A 216 1.06 19.28 3.70
CA THR A 216 1.86 19.26 4.93
C THR A 216 0.99 18.88 6.14
N ARG A 217 1.62 18.33 7.18
CA ARG A 217 0.94 17.99 8.43
C ARG A 217 0.27 19.21 9.06
N GLU A 218 0.94 20.37 9.00
CA GLU A 218 0.47 21.64 9.54
C GLU A 218 -0.82 22.08 8.83
N THR A 219 -0.84 22.04 7.49
CA THR A 219 -2.01 22.38 6.68
C THR A 219 -3.18 21.46 6.98
N VAL A 220 -2.97 20.15 7.04
CA VAL A 220 -4.01 19.17 7.42
C VAL A 220 -4.53 19.45 8.82
N SER A 221 -3.67 19.77 9.79
CA SER A 221 -4.08 20.09 11.16
C SER A 221 -4.97 21.35 11.23
N LEU A 222 -4.61 22.36 10.45
CA LEU A 222 -5.41 23.60 10.32
C LEU A 222 -6.79 23.31 9.69
N THR A 223 -6.80 22.57 8.58
CA THR A 223 -8.05 22.22 7.87
C THR A 223 -8.98 21.36 8.74
N LEU A 224 -8.46 20.34 9.43
CA LEU A 224 -9.26 19.55 10.39
C LEU A 224 -9.84 20.43 11.52
N SER A 225 -9.07 21.40 12.00
CA SER A 225 -9.55 22.36 13.00
C SER A 225 -10.66 23.26 12.45
N GLN A 226 -10.59 23.64 11.18
CA GLN A 226 -11.67 24.36 10.49
C GLN A 226 -12.92 23.49 10.35
N PHE A 227 -12.80 22.26 9.86
CA PHE A 227 -13.91 21.32 9.73
C PHE A 227 -14.59 21.03 11.07
N LYS A 228 -13.80 20.94 12.15
CA LYS A 228 -14.34 20.79 13.51
C LYS A 228 -15.13 22.01 13.96
N ARG A 229 -14.62 23.22 13.71
CA ARG A 229 -15.31 24.48 14.04
C ARG A 229 -16.60 24.66 13.25
N SER A 230 -16.61 24.24 11.99
CA SER A 230 -17.79 24.26 11.12
C SER A 230 -18.77 23.11 11.37
N GLY A 231 -18.53 22.24 12.35
CA GLY A 231 -19.41 21.13 12.69
C GLY A 231 -19.40 19.94 11.72
N LEU A 232 -18.57 19.98 10.69
CA LEU A 232 -18.46 18.92 9.68
C LEU A 232 -17.97 17.61 10.26
N ILE A 233 -17.01 17.71 11.21
CA ILE A 233 -16.43 16.57 11.91
C ILE A 233 -16.36 16.81 13.42
N ARG A 234 -16.24 15.72 14.17
CA ARG A 234 -15.82 15.71 15.58
C ARG A 234 -14.62 14.80 15.76
N THR A 235 -13.94 14.91 16.88
CA THR A 235 -12.81 14.04 17.23
C THR A 235 -13.09 13.36 18.56
N ASP A 236 -12.78 12.06 18.61
CA ASP A 236 -12.82 11.24 19.82
C ASP A 236 -11.44 10.59 20.02
N GLY A 237 -10.61 11.25 20.84
CA GLY A 237 -9.20 10.92 20.95
C GLY A 237 -8.49 11.08 19.58
N ARG A 238 -8.02 9.97 19.01
CA ARG A 238 -7.36 9.92 17.70
C ARG A 238 -8.27 9.48 16.55
N LYS A 239 -9.57 9.34 16.81
CA LYS A 239 -10.56 8.96 15.81
C LYS A 239 -11.32 10.18 15.33
N VAL A 240 -11.77 10.15 14.07
CA VAL A 240 -12.57 11.20 13.46
C VAL A 240 -14.00 10.68 13.33
N ILE A 241 -14.98 11.54 13.67
CA ILE A 241 -16.39 11.29 13.47
C ILE A 241 -16.88 12.26 12.41
N LEU A 242 -17.43 11.73 11.32
CA LEU A 242 -18.05 12.54 10.26
C LEU A 242 -19.46 12.90 10.70
N SER A 243 -19.65 14.15 11.15
CA SER A 243 -20.94 14.62 11.70
C SER A 243 -21.90 15.05 10.60
N ASP A 244 -21.40 15.66 9.52
CA ASP A 244 -22.19 16.09 8.35
C ASP A 244 -21.52 15.60 7.06
N ARG A 245 -21.94 14.42 6.59
CA ARG A 245 -21.42 13.83 5.37
C ARG A 245 -21.87 14.55 4.10
N GLU A 246 -23.04 15.19 4.12
CA GLU A 246 -23.55 15.92 2.94
C GLU A 246 -22.77 17.21 2.73
N ALA A 247 -22.57 17.98 3.78
CA ALA A 247 -21.73 19.17 3.71
C ALA A 247 -20.27 18.85 3.36
N LEU A 248 -19.70 17.71 3.85
CA LEU A 248 -18.39 17.24 3.41
C LEU A 248 -18.37 16.87 1.92
N ARG A 249 -19.45 16.27 1.38
CA ARG A 249 -19.56 15.98 -0.07
C ARG A 249 -19.62 17.25 -0.92
N ALA A 250 -20.25 18.30 -0.42
CA ALA A 250 -20.31 19.57 -1.11
C ALA A 250 -18.94 20.28 -1.20
N LEU A 251 -18.01 19.94 -0.31
CA LEU A 251 -16.62 20.43 -0.34
C LEU A 251 -15.69 19.53 -1.17
N ALA A 252 -16.01 18.26 -1.35
CA ALA A 252 -15.20 17.27 -2.04
C ALA A 252 -15.31 17.37 -3.56
#